data_39d13b2f32678963d62ab8ccf627f036
#
_entry.id   39d13b2f32678963d62ab8ccf627f036
#
_cell.length_a   1.000
_cell.length_b   1.000
_cell.length_c   1.000
_cell.angle_alpha   90.00
_cell.angle_beta   90.00
_cell.angle_gamma   90.00
#
_symmetry.space_group_name_H-M   'P 1'
#
loop_
_entity.id
_entity.type
_entity.pdbx_description
1 polymer ?
#
loop_
_entity_poly.entity_id
_entity_poly.type
_entity_poly.pdbx_seq_one_letter_code
_entity_poly.pdbx_strand_id
1 'polypeptide(L)' 'LHLVLSDEPESGSVEIAPNVTVELNEAGELIGVEILRASAFIRDAILESAQGKLLGVSRSEQ' A
#
# COMPACT_ATOMS: atom_id res chain seq x y z
N LEU A 1 3.73 -9.54 0.77
CA LEU A 1 2.38 -9.15 1.18
C LEU A 1 1.49 -8.96 -0.02
N HIS A 2 0.34 -9.57 0.02
CA HIS A 2 -0.64 -9.46 -1.05
C HIS A 2 -1.95 -8.93 -0.47
N LEU A 3 -2.34 -7.74 -0.90
CA LEU A 3 -3.59 -7.13 -0.47
C LEU A 3 -4.63 -7.30 -1.56
N VAL A 4 -5.75 -7.93 -1.22
CA VAL A 4 -6.84 -8.16 -2.16
C VAL A 4 -7.93 -7.13 -1.90
N LEU A 5 -8.19 -6.29 -2.87
CA LEU A 5 -9.22 -5.26 -2.78
C LEU A 5 -10.53 -5.71 -3.42
N SER A 6 -10.44 -6.63 -4.35
CA SER A 6 -11.59 -7.18 -5.05
C SER A 6 -11.21 -8.59 -5.51
N ASP A 7 -12.17 -9.50 -5.57
CA ASP A 7 -11.93 -10.86 -6.03
C ASP A 7 -12.19 -11.02 -7.54
N GLU A 8 -12.23 -9.91 -8.27
CA GLU A 8 -12.33 -9.94 -9.71
C GLU A 8 -11.05 -10.51 -10.33
N PRO A 9 -11.16 -11.17 -11.49
CA PRO A 9 -9.98 -11.74 -12.14
C PRO A 9 -8.97 -10.67 -12.54
N GLU A 10 -7.71 -10.96 -12.28
CA GLU A 10 -6.62 -10.10 -12.71
C GLU A 10 -6.46 -10.17 -14.23
N SER A 11 -6.40 -9.02 -14.88
CA SER A 11 -6.18 -8.92 -16.33
C SER A 11 -4.79 -8.40 -16.65
N GLY A 12 -4.17 -7.68 -15.72
CA GLY A 12 -2.83 -7.16 -15.90
C GLY A 12 -2.28 -6.64 -14.61
N SER A 13 -1.00 -6.27 -14.62
CA SER A 13 -0.35 -5.70 -13.46
C SER A 13 0.66 -4.64 -13.88
N VAL A 14 0.92 -3.71 -12.98
CA VAL A 14 1.87 -2.62 -13.23
C VAL A 14 2.73 -2.44 -11.98
N GLU A 15 4.05 -2.44 -12.18
CA GLU A 15 4.97 -2.11 -11.09
C GLU A 15 5.03 -0.60 -10.95
N ILE A 16 4.58 -0.08 -9.81
CA ILE A 16 4.51 1.37 -9.57
C ILE A 16 5.69 1.87 -8.75
N ALA A 17 6.43 0.98 -8.11
CA ALA A 17 7.62 1.29 -7.35
C ALA A 17 8.40 -0.01 -7.18
N PRO A 18 9.68 0.03 -6.83
CA PRO A 18 10.43 -1.19 -6.58
C PRO A 18 9.71 -2.03 -5.52
N ASN A 19 9.49 -3.30 -5.83
CA ASN A 19 8.82 -4.28 -4.97
C ASN A 19 7.33 -3.99 -4.72
N VAL A 20 6.72 -3.07 -5.49
CA VAL A 20 5.28 -2.79 -5.36
C VAL A 20 4.62 -2.90 -6.73
N THR A 21 3.75 -3.87 -6.85
CA THR A 21 3.01 -4.13 -8.10
C THR A 21 1.52 -4.04 -7.82
N VAL A 22 0.81 -3.29 -8.64
CA VAL A 22 -0.64 -3.22 -8.55
C VAL A 22 -1.26 -4.16 -9.57
N GLU A 23 -2.38 -4.78 -9.21
CA GLU A 23 -3.12 -5.70 -10.05
C GLU A 23 -4.39 -5.02 -10.51
N LEU A 24 -4.69 -5.19 -11.78
CA LEU A 24 -5.80 -4.50 -12.43
C LEU A 24 -6.76 -5.50 -13.06
N ASN A 25 -8.03 -5.17 -13.08
CA ASN A 25 -9.02 -5.96 -13.79
C ASN A 25 -9.04 -5.55 -15.27
N GLU A 26 -9.95 -6.13 -16.02
CA GLU A 26 -10.07 -5.89 -17.46
C GLU A 26 -10.41 -4.43 -17.76
N ALA A 27 -11.09 -3.76 -16.85
CA ALA A 27 -11.44 -2.35 -17.01
C ALA A 27 -10.31 -1.40 -16.58
N GLY A 28 -9.18 -1.94 -16.12
CA GLY A 28 -8.06 -1.12 -15.66
C GLY A 28 -8.23 -0.61 -14.24
N GLU A 29 -9.14 -1.19 -13.48
CA GLU A 29 -9.37 -0.79 -12.10
C GLU A 29 -8.48 -1.58 -11.15
N LEU A 30 -8.06 -0.95 -10.07
CA LEU A 30 -7.20 -1.57 -9.07
C LEU A 30 -7.97 -2.63 -8.28
N ILE A 31 -7.45 -3.86 -8.29
CA ILE A 31 -8.09 -4.96 -7.57
C ILE A 31 -7.17 -5.61 -6.55
N GLY A 32 -5.88 -5.27 -6.56
CA GLY A 32 -4.96 -5.83 -5.59
C GLY A 32 -3.61 -5.16 -5.64
N VAL A 33 -2.81 -5.42 -4.62
CA VAL A 33 -1.45 -4.88 -4.51
C VAL A 33 -0.54 -5.97 -3.97
N GLU A 34 0.58 -6.20 -4.65
CA GLU A 34 1.61 -7.13 -4.20
C GLU A 34 2.82 -6.32 -3.76
N ILE A 35 3.25 -6.53 -2.53
CA ILE A 35 4.42 -5.85 -1.97
C ILE A 35 5.45 -6.89 -1.57
N LEU A 36 6.58 -6.90 -2.27
CA LEU A 36 7.69 -7.77 -1.93
C LEU A 36 8.49 -7.14 -0.79
N ARG A 37 9.09 -7.99 0.04
CA ARG A 37 9.88 -7.56 1.21
C ARG A 37 9.04 -6.69 2.14
N ALA A 38 7.78 -7.10 2.32
CA ALA A 38 6.78 -6.31 3.01
C ALA A 38 7.09 -6.10 4.49
N SER A 39 7.78 -7.04 5.13
CA SER A 39 8.02 -6.94 6.56
C SER A 39 8.76 -5.66 6.94
N ALA A 40 9.79 -5.28 6.15
CA ALA A 40 10.50 -4.03 6.39
C ALA A 40 9.70 -2.83 5.93
N PHE A 41 9.14 -2.91 4.71
CA PHE A 41 8.38 -1.81 4.14
C PHE A 41 7.16 -1.44 5.00
N ILE A 42 6.39 -2.44 5.37
CA ILE A 42 5.16 -2.21 6.16
C ILE A 42 5.51 -1.72 7.55
N ARG A 43 6.53 -2.32 8.16
CA ARG A 43 6.95 -1.87 9.48
C ARG A 43 7.36 -0.40 9.47
N ASP A 44 8.18 -0.02 8.50
CA ASP A 44 8.66 1.35 8.40
C ASP A 44 7.53 2.32 8.10
N ALA A 45 6.61 1.94 7.24
CA ALA A 45 5.44 2.77 6.92
C ALA A 45 4.54 2.95 8.13
N ILE A 46 4.34 1.90 8.92
CA ILE A 46 3.52 1.97 10.12
C ILE A 46 4.19 2.86 11.18
N LEU A 47 5.49 2.68 11.39
CA LEU A 47 6.23 3.50 12.35
C LEU A 47 6.19 4.97 11.95
N GLU A 48 6.42 5.26 10.69
CA GLU A 48 6.38 6.62 10.18
C GLU A 48 4.99 7.22 10.36
N SER A 49 3.96 6.46 10.04
CA SER A 49 2.57 6.88 10.18
C SER A 49 2.20 7.13 11.64
N ALA A 50 2.64 6.24 12.53
CA ALA A 50 2.39 6.40 13.97
C ALA A 50 3.08 7.63 14.52
N GLN A 51 4.35 7.82 14.15
CA GLN A 51 5.10 9.00 14.56
C GLN A 51 4.46 10.27 14.00
N GLY A 52 4.03 10.22 12.75
CA GLY A 52 3.36 11.34 12.13
C GLY A 52 2.07 11.71 12.84
N LYS A 53 1.31 10.72 13.26
CA LYS A 53 0.07 10.95 14.00
C LYS A 53 0.34 11.56 15.37
N LEU A 54 1.35 11.07 16.07
CA LEU A 54 1.71 11.64 17.36
C LEU A 54 2.17 13.07 17.22
N LEU A 55 3.02 13.34 16.24
CA LEU A 55 3.49 14.71 15.99
C LEU A 55 2.34 15.59 15.51
N GLY A 56 1.45 15.04 14.71
CA GLY A 56 0.28 15.76 14.23
C GLY A 56 -0.64 16.18 15.35
N VAL A 57 -0.86 15.31 16.32
CA VAL A 57 -1.66 15.64 17.50
C VAL A 57 -1.02 16.77 18.27
N SER A 58 0.29 16.69 18.50
CA SER A 58 1.01 17.75 19.18
C SER A 58 0.91 19.08 18.45
N ARG A 59 1.02 19.03 17.12
CA ARG A 59 0.93 20.22 16.30
C ARG A 59 -0.46 20.81 16.26
N SER A 60 -1.46 19.95 16.27
CA SER A 60 -2.84 20.42 16.18
C SER A 60 -3.28 21.17 17.43
N GLU A 61 -2.53 21.04 18.51
CA GLU A 61 -2.78 21.77 19.72
C GLU A 61 -2.22 23.19 19.68
N GLN A 62 -1.44 23.46 18.67
CA GLN A 62 -0.85 24.79 18.48
C GLN A 62 -1.83 25.72 17.72
#